data_df6439c7be661b6a02f0123dfe9fdc62
#
_entry.id   df6439c7be661b6a02f0123dfe9fdc62
#
_cell.length_a   1.000
_cell.length_b   1.000
_cell.length_c   1.000
_cell.angle_alpha   90.00
_cell.angle_beta   90.00
_cell.angle_gamma   90.00
#
_symmetry.space_group_name_H-M   'P 1'
#
loop_
_entity.id
_entity.type
_entity.pdbx_description
1 polymer ?
#
loop_
_entity_poly.entity_id
_entity_poly.type
_entity_poly.pdbx_seq_one_letter_code
_entity_poly.pdbx_strand_id
1 'polypeptide(L)'
;PACGGPAKRETNTMPQWAGSSWYFLRYVDNKNDKELVSKEKADKYLPVDMYIGGVEHAVLHLLYSRFYTKFLYDIGAIDFDEPFHKLFNQGMITGKNGIKMSKSKGNVVSPDDLVRDYGCDSLRIYELFVGPPELDAEWDDRGIDGVYRFLNRFWKLVQDSAEANVSETKEMVKLRHCLIHDITERLESFSLNTVVSKFMEYNNKMIDMAKKTGGIDKETLS
;
A
#
# COMPACT_ATOMS: atom_id res chain seq x y z
N PRO A 1 -39.19 -1.74 21.17
CA PRO A 1 -39.22 -2.32 22.51
C PRO A 1 -39.50 -1.26 23.60
N ALA A 2 -38.92 -0.06 23.46
CA ALA A 2 -39.03 0.96 24.52
C ALA A 2 -40.44 1.55 24.68
N CYS A 3 -41.22 1.69 23.61
CA CYS A 3 -42.56 2.29 23.65
C CYS A 3 -43.69 1.25 23.69
N GLY A 4 -43.39 -0.05 23.48
CA GLY A 4 -44.43 -1.12 23.43
C GLY A 4 -45.40 -1.02 22.24
N GLY A 5 -45.22 -0.06 21.32
CA GLY A 5 -46.10 0.14 20.18
C GLY A 5 -45.90 -0.92 19.07
N PRO A 6 -46.89 -1.04 18.16
CA PRO A 6 -46.76 -1.95 17.02
C PRO A 6 -45.63 -1.55 16.12
N ALA A 7 -44.79 -2.52 15.72
CA ALA A 7 -43.65 -2.30 14.82
C ALA A 7 -43.58 -3.45 13.79
N LYS A 8 -42.99 -3.15 12.66
CA LYS A 8 -42.63 -4.15 11.64
C LYS A 8 -41.13 -4.22 11.53
N ARG A 9 -40.60 -5.43 11.34
CA ARG A 9 -39.19 -5.62 11.03
C ARG A 9 -38.91 -5.05 9.64
N GLU A 10 -37.78 -4.30 9.50
CA GLU A 10 -37.28 -3.94 8.18
C GLU A 10 -36.91 -5.21 7.39
N THR A 11 -37.43 -5.34 6.21
CA THR A 11 -37.26 -6.53 5.35
C THR A 11 -36.31 -6.29 4.18
N ASN A 12 -35.93 -5.02 3.94
CA ASN A 12 -34.91 -4.72 2.95
C ASN A 12 -33.55 -5.23 3.45
N THR A 13 -32.78 -5.80 2.54
CA THR A 13 -31.39 -6.13 2.82
C THR A 13 -30.55 -4.84 2.90
N MET A 14 -29.52 -4.83 3.73
CA MET A 14 -28.57 -3.74 3.71
C MET A 14 -27.95 -3.61 2.30
N PRO A 15 -27.64 -2.40 1.85
CA PRO A 15 -26.95 -2.20 0.58
C PRO A 15 -25.67 -3.02 0.48
N GLN A 16 -25.11 -3.10 -0.72
CA GLN A 16 -23.90 -3.87 -1.04
C GLN A 16 -22.68 -3.63 -0.13
N TRP A 17 -22.66 -2.54 0.63
CA TRP A 17 -21.58 -2.17 1.56
C TRP A 17 -21.67 -2.91 2.92
N ALA A 18 -22.70 -3.67 3.18
CA ALA A 18 -22.90 -4.35 4.46
C ALA A 18 -21.74 -5.29 4.81
N GLY A 19 -21.31 -6.13 3.87
CA GLY A 19 -20.19 -7.04 4.06
C GLY A 19 -18.87 -6.33 4.31
N SER A 20 -18.59 -5.25 3.57
CA SER A 20 -17.37 -4.45 3.71
C SER A 20 -17.36 -3.56 4.96
N SER A 21 -18.49 -3.38 5.63
CA SER A 21 -18.59 -2.51 6.82
C SER A 21 -17.88 -3.04 8.06
N TRP A 22 -17.56 -4.32 8.10
CA TRP A 22 -17.01 -4.98 9.28
C TRP A 22 -15.91 -6.00 9.01
N TYR A 23 -15.46 -6.18 7.77
CA TYR A 23 -14.50 -7.22 7.38
C TYR A 23 -13.19 -7.13 8.18
N PHE A 24 -12.73 -5.92 8.51
CA PHE A 24 -11.52 -5.69 9.30
C PHE A 24 -11.63 -6.27 10.72
N LEU A 25 -12.80 -6.26 11.34
CA LEU A 25 -13.07 -6.97 12.59
C LEU A 25 -12.88 -8.48 12.40
N ARG A 26 -13.44 -9.03 11.32
CA ARG A 26 -13.36 -10.45 11.04
C ARG A 26 -11.94 -10.93 10.67
N TYR A 27 -11.13 -10.08 10.07
CA TYR A 27 -9.72 -10.41 9.78
C TYR A 27 -8.92 -10.70 11.04
N VAL A 28 -9.18 -10.00 12.12
CA VAL A 28 -8.51 -10.21 13.41
C VAL A 28 -8.84 -11.58 14.01
N ASP A 29 -10.04 -12.10 13.77
CA ASP A 29 -10.52 -13.35 14.36
C ASP A 29 -11.30 -14.24 13.39
N ASN A 30 -10.71 -14.53 12.26
CA ASN A 30 -11.35 -15.18 11.11
C ASN A 30 -11.80 -16.63 11.33
N LYS A 31 -11.31 -17.28 12.39
CA LYS A 31 -11.67 -18.68 12.76
C LYS A 31 -12.67 -18.76 13.92
N ASN A 32 -13.14 -17.63 14.43
CA ASN A 32 -14.11 -17.61 15.51
C ASN A 32 -15.50 -17.96 14.96
N ASP A 33 -16.08 -19.04 15.44
CA ASP A 33 -17.40 -19.53 15.05
C ASP A 33 -18.50 -19.23 16.10
N LYS A 34 -18.14 -18.59 17.22
CA LYS A 34 -19.04 -18.32 18.36
C LYS A 34 -19.52 -16.88 18.39
N GLU A 35 -18.69 -15.95 17.96
CA GLU A 35 -18.97 -14.51 18.01
C GLU A 35 -18.36 -13.78 16.81
N LEU A 36 -18.77 -12.53 16.59
CA LEU A 36 -18.31 -11.67 15.51
C LEU A 36 -16.78 -11.52 15.51
N VAL A 37 -16.24 -11.23 16.67
CA VAL A 37 -14.81 -11.11 16.99
C VAL A 37 -14.67 -11.24 18.51
N SER A 38 -13.62 -11.89 18.99
CA SER A 38 -13.36 -11.91 20.43
C SER A 38 -12.93 -10.51 20.89
N LYS A 39 -13.47 -10.07 22.03
CA LYS A 39 -13.16 -8.76 22.60
C LYS A 39 -11.65 -8.59 22.82
N GLU A 40 -10.98 -9.61 23.38
CA GLU A 40 -9.54 -9.60 23.61
C GLU A 40 -8.72 -9.30 22.34
N LYS A 41 -9.09 -9.93 21.21
CA LYS A 41 -8.39 -9.67 19.94
C LYS A 41 -8.76 -8.32 19.35
N ALA A 42 -10.02 -7.92 19.44
CA ALA A 42 -10.44 -6.60 19.00
C ALA A 42 -9.67 -5.50 19.73
N ASP A 43 -9.60 -5.54 21.06
CA ASP A 43 -8.90 -4.55 21.88
C ASP A 43 -7.37 -4.52 21.63
N LYS A 44 -6.79 -5.66 21.22
CA LYS A 44 -5.36 -5.75 20.95
C LYS A 44 -4.95 -5.24 19.57
N TYR A 45 -5.76 -5.42 18.55
CA TYR A 45 -5.39 -5.21 17.15
C TYR A 45 -6.17 -4.11 16.44
N LEU A 46 -7.16 -3.53 17.09
CA LEU A 46 -8.03 -2.49 16.55
C LEU A 46 -8.13 -1.30 17.51
N PRO A 47 -8.49 -0.11 17.04
CA PRO A 47 -8.82 0.27 15.65
C PRO A 47 -7.67 0.08 14.66
N VAL A 48 -7.96 0.01 13.37
CA VAL A 48 -6.94 -0.11 12.31
C VAL A 48 -6.03 1.11 12.31
N ASP A 49 -4.71 0.91 12.33
CA ASP A 49 -3.73 2.01 12.44
C ASP A 49 -3.80 2.98 11.26
N MET A 50 -3.86 2.45 10.04
CA MET A 50 -3.92 3.25 8.83
C MET A 50 -4.84 2.61 7.79
N TYR A 51 -5.79 3.39 7.29
CA TYR A 51 -6.74 2.96 6.29
C TYR A 51 -6.57 3.76 5.00
N ILE A 52 -6.31 3.05 3.89
CA ILE A 52 -5.99 3.66 2.60
C ILE A 52 -7.12 3.35 1.63
N GLY A 53 -7.66 4.36 0.98
CA GLY A 53 -8.74 4.18 0.02
C GLY A 53 -9.13 5.46 -0.71
N GLY A 54 -9.94 5.30 -1.77
CA GLY A 54 -10.41 6.44 -2.56
C GLY A 54 -11.39 7.34 -1.79
N VAL A 55 -11.32 8.62 -2.06
CA VAL A 55 -12.19 9.65 -1.42
C VAL A 55 -13.68 9.41 -1.66
N GLU A 56 -14.05 8.73 -2.75
CA GLU A 56 -15.44 8.37 -3.09
C GLU A 56 -16.11 7.49 -2.03
N HIS A 57 -15.32 6.78 -1.23
CA HIS A 57 -15.83 5.95 -0.15
C HIS A 57 -16.25 6.73 1.11
N ALA A 58 -15.99 8.04 1.18
CA ALA A 58 -16.37 8.87 2.32
C ALA A 58 -17.88 8.78 2.65
N VAL A 59 -18.73 8.78 1.61
CA VAL A 59 -20.19 8.67 1.72
C VAL A 59 -20.72 7.25 1.43
N LEU A 60 -19.85 6.28 1.23
CA LEU A 60 -20.15 4.89 0.92
C LEU A 60 -19.60 3.99 2.03
N HIS A 61 -18.57 3.22 1.73
CA HIS A 61 -17.96 2.25 2.64
C HIS A 61 -17.55 2.86 4.00
N LEU A 62 -16.91 4.03 4.03
CA LEU A 62 -16.45 4.63 5.28
C LEU A 62 -17.61 5.06 6.17
N LEU A 63 -18.69 5.60 5.61
CA LEU A 63 -19.89 5.95 6.36
C LEU A 63 -20.50 4.72 7.04
N TYR A 64 -20.65 3.62 6.27
CA TYR A 64 -21.20 2.37 6.80
C TYR A 64 -20.28 1.72 7.83
N SER A 65 -18.98 1.71 7.61
CA SER A 65 -17.99 1.16 8.57
C SER A 65 -18.03 1.91 9.90
N ARG A 66 -18.09 3.23 9.88
CA ARG A 66 -18.21 4.05 11.08
C ARG A 66 -19.55 3.82 11.81
N PHE A 67 -20.65 3.78 11.06
CA PHE A 67 -21.97 3.50 11.63
C PHE A 67 -21.99 2.13 12.32
N TYR A 68 -21.45 1.12 11.66
CA TYR A 68 -21.40 -0.25 12.18
C TYR A 68 -20.52 -0.34 13.44
N THR A 69 -19.36 0.30 13.42
CA THR A 69 -18.45 0.36 14.58
C THR A 69 -19.12 1.05 15.77
N LYS A 70 -19.78 2.20 15.58
CA LYS A 70 -20.51 2.91 16.65
C LYS A 70 -21.65 2.06 17.22
N PHE A 71 -22.38 1.36 16.39
CA PHE A 71 -23.41 0.42 16.85
C PHE A 71 -22.83 -0.71 17.70
N LEU A 72 -21.72 -1.32 17.28
CA LEU A 72 -21.06 -2.37 18.06
C LEU A 72 -20.50 -1.85 19.38
N TYR A 73 -20.00 -0.63 19.41
CA TYR A 73 -19.57 0.06 20.62
C TYR A 73 -20.76 0.29 21.57
N ASP A 74 -21.87 0.81 21.07
CA ASP A 74 -23.07 1.10 21.86
C ASP A 74 -23.65 -0.15 22.54
N ILE A 75 -23.53 -1.31 21.90
CA ILE A 75 -24.00 -2.59 22.48
C ILE A 75 -22.89 -3.30 23.29
N GLY A 76 -21.71 -2.72 23.46
CA GLY A 76 -20.62 -3.26 24.26
C GLY A 76 -19.87 -4.44 23.64
N ALA A 77 -19.99 -4.64 22.32
CA ALA A 77 -19.29 -5.71 21.61
C ALA A 77 -17.81 -5.41 21.36
N ILE A 78 -17.44 -4.14 21.31
CA ILE A 78 -16.08 -3.62 21.16
C ILE A 78 -15.90 -2.37 22.05
N ASP A 79 -14.66 -1.97 22.34
CA ASP A 79 -14.33 -0.85 23.25
C ASP A 79 -13.90 0.45 22.53
N PHE A 80 -14.04 0.52 21.22
CA PHE A 80 -13.71 1.70 20.41
C PHE A 80 -14.90 2.10 19.53
N ASP A 81 -15.07 3.40 19.30
CA ASP A 81 -16.19 3.99 18.56
C ASP A 81 -15.82 4.49 17.15
N GLU A 82 -14.53 4.45 16.78
CA GLU A 82 -14.06 4.76 15.44
C GLU A 82 -13.21 3.60 14.88
N PRO A 83 -13.46 3.17 13.63
CA PRO A 83 -12.81 1.97 13.08
C PRO A 83 -11.34 2.16 12.69
N PHE A 84 -10.90 3.40 12.40
CA PHE A 84 -9.60 3.72 11.84
C PHE A 84 -8.95 4.88 12.58
N HIS A 85 -7.68 4.72 13.00
CA HIS A 85 -6.90 5.81 13.62
C HIS A 85 -6.50 6.89 12.61
N LYS A 86 -6.10 6.45 11.40
CA LYS A 86 -5.66 7.35 10.33
C LYS A 86 -6.30 6.94 9.02
N LEU A 87 -6.90 7.90 8.33
CA LEU A 87 -7.38 7.75 6.97
C LEU A 87 -6.42 8.44 6.00
N PHE A 88 -6.02 7.72 4.96
CA PHE A 88 -5.25 8.27 3.84
C PHE A 88 -6.04 8.10 2.55
N ASN A 89 -6.43 9.21 1.94
CA ASN A 89 -7.11 9.20 0.66
C ASN A 89 -6.08 9.25 -0.47
N GLN A 90 -6.06 8.21 -1.29
CA GLN A 90 -5.22 8.14 -2.47
C GLN A 90 -5.85 8.89 -3.65
N GLY A 91 -5.00 9.40 -4.55
CA GLY A 91 -5.39 9.91 -5.85
C GLY A 91 -5.82 8.80 -6.81
N MET A 92 -6.26 9.20 -7.98
CA MET A 92 -6.74 8.29 -9.03
C MET A 92 -5.70 8.16 -10.14
N ILE A 93 -5.42 6.93 -10.58
CA ILE A 93 -4.68 6.70 -11.82
C ILE A 93 -5.66 6.79 -12.98
N THR A 94 -5.43 7.78 -13.83
CA THR A 94 -6.26 8.06 -15.01
C THR A 94 -5.61 7.50 -16.28
N GLY A 95 -6.41 7.29 -17.30
CA GLY A 95 -5.91 7.04 -18.65
C GLY A 95 -5.44 8.35 -19.32
N LYS A 96 -5.08 8.27 -20.58
CA LYS A 96 -4.62 9.43 -21.38
C LYS A 96 -5.59 10.60 -21.28
N ASN A 97 -5.03 11.80 -21.22
CA ASN A 97 -5.75 13.09 -21.09
C ASN A 97 -6.56 13.22 -19.78
N GLY A 98 -6.11 12.59 -18.69
CA GLY A 98 -6.79 12.66 -17.39
C GLY A 98 -8.15 11.98 -17.34
N ILE A 99 -8.50 11.16 -18.33
CA ILE A 99 -9.80 10.51 -18.40
C ILE A 99 -9.81 9.27 -17.49
N LYS A 100 -10.79 9.21 -16.59
CA LYS A 100 -11.00 8.03 -15.74
C LYS A 100 -11.08 6.75 -16.58
N MET A 101 -10.30 5.74 -16.23
CA MET A 101 -10.34 4.45 -16.89
C MET A 101 -11.69 3.78 -16.65
N SER A 102 -12.29 3.22 -17.72
CA SER A 102 -13.49 2.40 -17.61
C SER A 102 -13.58 1.39 -18.75
N LYS A 103 -14.17 0.23 -18.47
CA LYS A 103 -14.39 -0.82 -19.50
C LYS A 103 -15.23 -0.32 -20.67
N SER A 104 -16.23 0.52 -20.38
CA SER A 104 -17.12 1.09 -21.42
C SER A 104 -16.40 2.05 -22.37
N LYS A 105 -15.29 2.66 -21.94
CA LYS A 105 -14.47 3.57 -22.76
C LYS A 105 -13.31 2.86 -23.47
N GLY A 106 -13.07 1.59 -23.16
CA GLY A 106 -11.97 0.82 -23.76
C GLY A 106 -10.56 1.36 -23.43
N ASN A 107 -10.42 2.18 -22.37
CA ASN A 107 -9.16 2.80 -21.96
C ASN A 107 -8.56 2.19 -20.70
N VAL A 108 -8.95 0.97 -20.37
CA VAL A 108 -8.42 0.24 -19.19
C VAL A 108 -7.10 -0.40 -19.58
N VAL A 109 -6.10 -0.26 -18.72
CA VAL A 109 -4.84 -1.00 -18.79
C VAL A 109 -5.01 -2.30 -17.99
N SER A 110 -4.72 -3.45 -18.63
CA SER A 110 -4.80 -4.75 -17.96
C SER A 110 -3.55 -5.02 -17.14
N PRO A 111 -3.66 -5.23 -15.82
CA PRO A 111 -2.52 -5.66 -15.00
C PRO A 111 -1.90 -6.97 -15.48
N ASP A 112 -2.72 -7.90 -16.00
CA ASP A 112 -2.24 -9.23 -16.42
C ASP A 112 -1.25 -9.14 -17.59
N ASP A 113 -1.48 -8.23 -18.53
CA ASP A 113 -0.56 -8.02 -19.65
C ASP A 113 0.76 -7.42 -19.16
N LEU A 114 0.72 -6.45 -18.25
CA LEU A 114 1.90 -5.85 -17.67
C LEU A 114 2.71 -6.83 -16.81
N VAL A 115 2.03 -7.66 -16.03
CA VAL A 115 2.68 -8.71 -15.23
C VAL A 115 3.36 -9.74 -16.13
N ARG A 116 2.74 -10.13 -17.24
CA ARG A 116 3.35 -11.04 -18.22
C ARG A 116 4.59 -10.45 -18.86
N ASP A 117 4.57 -9.17 -19.23
CA ASP A 117 5.62 -8.53 -20.04
C ASP A 117 6.75 -7.96 -19.18
N TYR A 118 6.46 -7.47 -17.97
CA TYR A 118 7.42 -6.79 -17.07
C TYR A 118 7.61 -7.45 -15.71
N GLY A 119 6.77 -8.38 -15.34
CA GLY A 119 6.75 -8.97 -14.00
C GLY A 119 5.95 -8.16 -12.99
N CYS A 120 5.47 -8.85 -11.95
CA CYS A 120 4.63 -8.25 -10.91
C CYS A 120 5.35 -7.13 -10.13
N ASP A 121 6.63 -7.31 -9.82
CA ASP A 121 7.41 -6.34 -9.05
C ASP A 121 7.56 -5.01 -9.79
N SER A 122 7.77 -5.05 -11.11
CA SER A 122 7.85 -3.84 -11.93
C SER A 122 6.55 -3.05 -11.91
N LEU A 123 5.42 -3.73 -12.05
CA LEU A 123 4.11 -3.09 -11.99
C LEU A 123 3.87 -2.45 -10.61
N ARG A 124 4.06 -3.18 -9.53
CA ARG A 124 3.84 -2.71 -8.16
C ARG A 124 4.72 -1.51 -7.81
N ILE A 125 6.01 -1.54 -8.18
CA ILE A 125 6.92 -0.43 -7.96
C ILE A 125 6.53 0.76 -8.83
N TYR A 126 6.09 0.54 -10.06
CA TYR A 126 5.66 1.62 -10.95
C TYR A 126 4.41 2.34 -10.40
N GLU A 127 3.42 1.61 -9.88
CA GLU A 127 2.25 2.20 -9.24
C GLU A 127 2.61 3.12 -8.07
N LEU A 128 3.64 2.76 -7.28
CA LEU A 128 4.14 3.61 -6.20
C LEU A 128 4.97 4.78 -6.70
N PHE A 129 5.61 4.65 -7.86
CA PHE A 129 6.55 5.64 -8.41
C PHE A 129 5.88 6.72 -9.26
N VAL A 130 4.71 6.46 -9.83
CA VAL A 130 4.06 7.32 -10.84
C VAL A 130 3.79 8.74 -10.36
N GLY A 131 3.62 8.95 -9.05
CA GLY A 131 3.42 10.26 -8.44
C GLY A 131 3.22 10.21 -6.93
N PRO A 132 3.04 11.36 -6.27
CA PRO A 132 2.61 11.40 -4.88
C PRO A 132 1.30 10.62 -4.70
N PRO A 133 1.21 9.72 -3.71
CA PRO A 133 0.06 8.81 -3.60
C PRO A 133 -1.28 9.51 -3.36
N GLU A 134 -1.28 10.74 -2.84
CA GLU A 134 -2.48 11.57 -2.61
C GLU A 134 -2.95 12.33 -3.86
N LEU A 135 -2.17 12.39 -4.94
CA LEU A 135 -2.48 13.12 -6.16
C LEU A 135 -2.90 12.20 -7.29
N ASP A 136 -3.76 12.71 -8.15
CA ASP A 136 -4.10 12.03 -9.39
C ASP A 136 -2.87 11.96 -10.31
N ALA A 137 -2.70 10.83 -10.99
CA ALA A 137 -1.62 10.62 -11.94
C ALA A 137 -2.14 10.03 -13.25
N GLU A 138 -1.57 10.45 -14.37
CA GLU A 138 -1.85 9.86 -15.67
C GLU A 138 -0.95 8.64 -15.92
N TRP A 139 -1.56 7.55 -16.37
CA TRP A 139 -0.83 6.34 -16.74
C TRP A 139 0.02 6.58 -18.00
N ASP A 140 1.33 6.29 -17.91
CA ASP A 140 2.24 6.28 -19.06
C ASP A 140 2.89 4.89 -19.20
N ASP A 141 2.56 4.19 -20.28
CA ASP A 141 3.11 2.85 -20.59
C ASP A 141 4.64 2.81 -20.63
N ARG A 142 5.30 3.94 -20.90
CA ARG A 142 6.77 4.03 -20.94
C ARG A 142 7.40 4.10 -19.55
N GLY A 143 6.64 4.49 -18.54
CA GLY A 143 7.18 4.64 -17.18
C GLY A 143 7.57 3.30 -16.56
N ILE A 144 6.85 2.23 -16.85
CA ILE A 144 7.15 0.89 -16.35
C ILE A 144 8.47 0.33 -16.91
N ASP A 145 8.86 0.69 -18.15
CA ASP A 145 10.16 0.33 -18.71
C ASP A 145 11.34 0.84 -17.86
N GLY A 146 11.19 2.04 -17.31
CA GLY A 146 12.21 2.63 -16.43
C GLY A 146 12.40 1.83 -15.15
N VAL A 147 11.30 1.41 -14.54
CA VAL A 147 11.30 0.58 -13.34
C VAL A 147 11.84 -0.82 -13.61
N TYR A 148 11.41 -1.46 -14.70
CA TYR A 148 11.90 -2.78 -15.11
C TYR A 148 13.42 -2.77 -15.32
N ARG A 149 13.95 -1.77 -16.03
CA ARG A 149 15.41 -1.62 -16.20
C ARG A 149 16.14 -1.35 -14.89
N PHE A 150 15.53 -0.60 -13.96
CA PHE A 150 16.09 -0.39 -12.63
C PHE A 150 16.20 -1.71 -11.87
N LEU A 151 15.15 -2.50 -11.80
CA LEU A 151 15.14 -3.79 -11.09
C LEU A 151 16.19 -4.76 -11.67
N ASN A 152 16.27 -4.87 -12.99
CA ASN A 152 17.27 -5.73 -13.63
C ASN A 152 18.72 -5.27 -13.34
N ARG A 153 18.96 -3.97 -13.30
CA ARG A 153 20.28 -3.42 -12.96
C ARG A 153 20.62 -3.63 -11.50
N PHE A 154 19.63 -3.48 -10.62
CA PHE A 154 19.79 -3.73 -9.19
C PHE A 154 20.08 -5.21 -8.93
N TRP A 155 19.29 -6.09 -9.51
CA TRP A 155 19.51 -7.54 -9.44
C TRP A 155 20.91 -7.94 -9.92
N LYS A 156 21.31 -7.41 -11.08
CA LYS A 156 22.64 -7.69 -11.64
C LYS A 156 23.75 -7.21 -10.71
N LEU A 157 23.63 -6.01 -10.13
CA LEU A 157 24.61 -5.49 -9.17
C LEU A 157 24.79 -6.44 -7.99
N VAL A 158 23.69 -6.93 -7.41
CA VAL A 158 23.71 -7.87 -6.29
C VAL A 158 24.36 -9.19 -6.71
N GLN A 159 23.97 -9.76 -7.86
CA GLN A 159 24.54 -11.00 -8.36
C GLN A 159 26.05 -10.88 -8.64
N ASP A 160 26.46 -9.85 -9.33
CA ASP A 160 27.88 -9.62 -9.67
C ASP A 160 28.72 -9.37 -8.41
N SER A 161 28.14 -8.86 -7.34
CA SER A 161 28.82 -8.57 -6.06
C SER A 161 28.75 -9.70 -5.04
N ALA A 162 27.85 -10.67 -5.20
CA ALA A 162 27.60 -11.72 -4.19
C ALA A 162 28.85 -12.55 -3.86
N GLU A 163 29.70 -12.81 -4.87
CA GLU A 163 30.94 -13.59 -4.73
C GLU A 163 32.18 -12.67 -4.62
N ALA A 164 31.98 -11.36 -4.71
CA ALA A 164 33.11 -10.42 -4.67
C ALA A 164 33.68 -10.35 -3.23
N ASN A 165 34.99 -10.49 -3.14
CA ASN A 165 35.70 -10.32 -1.87
C ASN A 165 36.19 -8.86 -1.75
N VAL A 166 35.24 -7.97 -1.54
CA VAL A 166 35.47 -6.53 -1.44
C VAL A 166 35.36 -6.11 0.02
N SER A 167 36.35 -5.36 0.48
CA SER A 167 36.31 -4.76 1.82
C SER A 167 35.43 -3.51 1.80
N GLU A 168 34.68 -3.31 2.86
CA GLU A 168 33.85 -2.13 3.07
C GLU A 168 34.70 -0.85 3.00
N THR A 169 34.22 0.14 2.28
CA THR A 169 34.84 1.46 2.20
C THR A 169 34.03 2.49 2.99
N LYS A 170 34.68 3.57 3.45
CA LYS A 170 33.97 4.67 4.13
C LYS A 170 32.86 5.27 3.26
N GLU A 171 33.03 5.25 1.96
CA GLU A 171 32.03 5.76 1.01
C GLU A 171 30.82 4.83 0.91
N MET A 172 31.02 3.51 0.93
CA MET A 172 29.92 2.51 0.98
C MET A 172 29.12 2.67 2.27
N VAL A 173 29.78 2.73 3.42
CA VAL A 173 29.14 2.99 4.72
C VAL A 173 28.29 4.25 4.70
N LYS A 174 28.86 5.35 4.21
CA LYS A 174 28.15 6.63 4.13
C LYS A 174 26.91 6.53 3.23
N LEU A 175 27.04 5.94 2.05
CA LEU A 175 25.91 5.80 1.11
C LEU A 175 24.79 4.93 1.70
N ARG A 176 25.14 3.81 2.33
CA ARG A 176 24.19 2.93 3.00
C ARG A 176 23.39 3.67 4.09
N HIS A 177 24.08 4.35 5.01
CA HIS A 177 23.41 5.08 6.07
C HIS A 177 22.60 6.27 5.57
N CYS A 178 23.04 6.97 4.52
CA CYS A 178 22.24 8.00 3.87
C CYS A 178 20.98 7.41 3.24
N LEU A 179 21.06 6.24 2.60
CA LEU A 179 19.89 5.58 2.05
C LEU A 179 18.90 5.19 3.15
N ILE A 180 19.38 4.53 4.21
CA ILE A 180 18.53 4.12 5.34
C ILE A 180 17.78 5.32 5.92
N HIS A 181 18.50 6.41 6.19
CA HIS A 181 17.89 7.64 6.70
C HIS A 181 16.84 8.21 5.74
N ASP A 182 17.23 8.41 4.47
CA ASP A 182 16.36 8.97 3.44
C ASP A 182 15.07 8.14 3.23
N ILE A 183 15.20 6.81 3.25
CA ILE A 183 14.06 5.90 3.07
C ILE A 183 13.15 5.92 4.30
N THR A 184 13.73 5.90 5.51
CA THR A 184 12.96 5.93 6.75
C THR A 184 12.07 7.18 6.80
N GLU A 185 12.65 8.37 6.60
CA GLU A 185 11.88 9.62 6.59
C GLU A 185 10.75 9.63 5.55
N ARG A 186 11.02 9.07 4.35
CA ARG A 186 10.01 9.03 3.27
C ARG A 186 8.90 8.02 3.54
N LEU A 187 9.22 6.89 4.15
CA LEU A 187 8.21 5.92 4.58
C LEU A 187 7.33 6.51 5.69
N GLU A 188 7.93 7.17 6.68
CA GLU A 188 7.18 7.82 7.78
C GLU A 188 6.25 8.92 7.26
N SER A 189 6.70 9.70 6.26
CA SER A 189 5.90 10.72 5.60
C SER A 189 4.96 10.19 4.50
N PHE A 190 4.96 8.88 4.25
CA PHE A 190 4.19 8.21 3.19
C PHE A 190 4.49 8.75 1.76
N SER A 191 5.70 9.26 1.54
CA SER A 191 6.16 9.79 0.25
C SER A 191 6.75 8.69 -0.63
N LEU A 192 5.92 7.69 -1.00
CA LEU A 192 6.34 6.41 -1.58
C LEU A 192 7.04 6.57 -2.94
N ASN A 193 6.62 7.54 -3.76
CA ASN A 193 7.25 7.82 -5.05
C ASN A 193 8.71 8.25 -4.89
N THR A 194 9.03 9.00 -3.84
CA THR A 194 10.39 9.44 -3.54
C THR A 194 11.24 8.34 -2.90
N VAL A 195 10.64 7.33 -2.27
CA VAL A 195 11.32 6.10 -1.86
C VAL A 195 11.92 5.42 -3.09
N VAL A 196 11.11 5.18 -4.11
CA VAL A 196 11.54 4.51 -5.34
C VAL A 196 12.67 5.29 -6.03
N SER A 197 12.53 6.62 -6.19
CA SER A 197 13.55 7.44 -6.81
C SER A 197 14.88 7.43 -6.04
N LYS A 198 14.82 7.37 -4.70
CA LYS A 198 16.04 7.26 -3.87
C LYS A 198 16.76 5.94 -4.06
N PHE A 199 16.04 4.84 -4.14
CA PHE A 199 16.65 3.55 -4.49
C PHE A 199 17.28 3.58 -5.88
N MET A 200 16.66 4.21 -6.86
CA MET A 200 17.23 4.37 -8.21
C MET A 200 18.54 5.19 -8.19
N GLU A 201 18.56 6.32 -7.47
CA GLU A 201 19.75 7.15 -7.29
C GLU A 201 20.87 6.38 -6.59
N TYR A 202 20.54 5.67 -5.50
CA TYR A 202 21.48 4.84 -4.76
C TYR A 202 22.06 3.73 -5.63
N ASN A 203 21.23 3.00 -6.36
CA ASN A 203 21.68 1.95 -7.27
C ASN A 203 22.69 2.47 -8.32
N ASN A 204 22.45 3.64 -8.88
CA ASN A 204 23.41 4.26 -9.82
C ASN A 204 24.78 4.52 -9.16
N LYS A 205 24.78 5.09 -7.95
CA LYS A 205 26.01 5.34 -7.19
C LYS A 205 26.74 4.05 -6.83
N MET A 206 25.99 3.01 -6.44
CA MET A 206 26.57 1.70 -6.10
C MET A 206 27.15 1.00 -7.33
N ILE A 207 26.49 1.07 -8.49
CA ILE A 207 27.05 0.55 -9.76
C ILE A 207 28.38 1.23 -10.10
N ASP A 208 28.45 2.54 -9.96
CA ASP A 208 29.68 3.28 -10.26
C ASP A 208 30.79 2.97 -9.24
N MET A 209 30.43 2.71 -7.99
CA MET A 209 31.38 2.25 -6.97
C MET A 209 31.87 0.83 -7.25
N ALA A 210 30.97 -0.09 -7.58
CA ALA A 210 31.32 -1.48 -7.91
C ALA A 210 32.30 -1.57 -9.07
N LYS A 211 32.19 -0.70 -10.08
CA LYS A 211 33.16 -0.63 -11.17
C LYS A 211 34.59 -0.25 -10.71
N LYS A 212 34.70 0.56 -9.64
CA LYS A 212 35.98 1.02 -9.09
C LYS A 212 36.62 -0.01 -8.15
N THR A 213 35.77 -0.72 -7.38
CA THR A 213 36.19 -1.62 -6.30
C THR A 213 36.16 -3.10 -6.67
N GLY A 214 35.57 -3.44 -7.83
CA GLY A 214 35.38 -4.82 -8.25
C GLY A 214 34.15 -5.50 -7.66
N GLY A 215 33.24 -4.74 -7.03
CA GLY A 215 31.99 -5.22 -6.40
C GLY A 215 31.60 -4.36 -5.22
N ILE A 216 30.58 -4.82 -4.51
CA ILE A 216 30.06 -4.21 -3.27
C ILE A 216 30.30 -5.17 -2.11
N ASP A 217 30.65 -4.64 -0.93
CA ASP A 217 30.87 -5.42 0.28
C ASP A 217 29.56 -6.08 0.78
N LYS A 218 29.72 -7.16 1.55
CA LYS A 218 28.60 -7.97 2.04
C LYS A 218 27.65 -7.22 2.97
N GLU A 219 28.18 -6.33 3.80
CA GLU A 219 27.38 -5.55 4.77
C GLU A 219 26.48 -4.56 4.04
N THR A 220 26.97 -3.98 2.95
CA THR A 220 26.18 -3.06 2.10
C THR A 220 25.14 -3.79 1.23
N LEU A 221 25.37 -5.09 0.92
CA LEU A 221 24.41 -5.93 0.19
C LEU A 221 23.31 -6.52 1.08
N SER A 222 23.51 -6.62 2.37
CA SER A 222 22.55 -7.15 3.35
C SER A 222 21.51 -6.11 3.75
#